data_b094680859531d97db09298b57810764
#
_entry.id   b094680859531d97db09298b57810764
#
_cell.length_a   1.000
_cell.length_b   1.000
_cell.length_c   1.000
_cell.angle_alpha   90.00
_cell.angle_beta   90.00
_cell.angle_gamma   90.00
#
_symmetry.space_group_name_H-M   'P 1'
#
loop_
_entity.id
_entity.type
_entity.pdbx_description
1 polymer ?
#
loop_
_entity_poly.entity_id
_entity_poly.type
_entity_poly.pdbx_seq_one_letter_code
_entity_poly.pdbx_strand_id
1 'polypeptide(L)'
;DRSVSRGLGDVYKRQIQTDAAINPGNSGGALLSANGEVIGINSVKYSDTSVEGIGYAIPINTAAPIINDLITKEKVDESDSAYLGITGVDVTDDVAKTYNMPSGVYVAQVTGGSAAEQAGIQKGDIITEFDGKQIGSMEELSSTMEYYKAGTTVDVKIERSTNGEYQEQTISVTLGKKN
;
A
#
# COMPACT_ATOMS: atom_id res chain seq x y z
N ASP A 1 21.13 -18.86 -14.89
CA ASP A 1 19.78 -19.00 -14.33
C ASP A 1 19.66 -18.13 -13.08
N ARG A 2 19.07 -16.95 -13.25
CA ARG A 2 18.81 -16.04 -12.14
C ARG A 2 17.30 -15.92 -11.96
N SER A 3 16.71 -16.91 -11.34
CA SER A 3 15.36 -16.79 -10.79
C SER A 3 15.44 -15.86 -9.56
N VAL A 4 15.20 -14.57 -9.77
CA VAL A 4 15.08 -13.61 -8.67
C VAL A 4 13.70 -13.79 -8.07
N SER A 5 13.63 -14.48 -6.94
CA SER A 5 12.48 -14.48 -6.06
C SER A 5 12.18 -13.03 -5.64
N ARG A 6 11.20 -12.39 -6.29
CA ARG A 6 10.66 -11.09 -5.90
C ARG A 6 9.57 -11.32 -4.83
N GLY A 7 10.00 -11.80 -3.71
CA GLY A 7 9.22 -11.88 -2.49
C GLY A 7 9.97 -11.07 -1.44
N LEU A 8 9.82 -11.35 -0.17
CA LEU A 8 10.49 -10.75 0.98
C LEU A 8 11.95 -10.25 0.76
N GLY A 9 12.67 -10.75 -0.25
CA GLY A 9 14.04 -10.35 -0.58
C GLY A 9 14.21 -8.89 -1.06
N ASP A 10 13.20 -8.25 -1.65
CA ASP A 10 13.35 -6.87 -2.14
C ASP A 10 13.14 -5.84 -1.03
N VAL A 11 12.39 -6.17 0.00
CA VAL A 11 12.24 -5.34 1.20
C VAL A 11 13.57 -5.22 1.94
N TYR A 12 14.35 -6.29 1.99
CA TYR A 12 15.67 -6.28 2.65
C TYR A 12 16.75 -5.54 1.87
N LYS A 13 16.66 -5.48 0.55
CA LYS A 13 17.63 -4.77 -0.30
C LYS A 13 17.58 -3.25 -0.14
N ARG A 14 16.52 -2.72 0.48
CA ARG A 14 16.32 -1.29 0.72
C ARG A 14 16.52 -0.88 2.18
N GLN A 15 17.04 -1.76 3.04
CA GLN A 15 17.30 -1.44 4.44
C GLN A 15 18.72 -0.93 4.64
N ILE A 16 18.91 -0.04 5.62
CA ILE A 16 20.24 0.33 6.09
C ILE A 16 20.70 -0.76 7.04
N GLN A 17 21.84 -1.38 6.74
CA GLN A 17 22.53 -2.28 7.64
C GLN A 17 23.45 -1.46 8.54
N THR A 18 23.48 -1.76 9.84
CA THR A 18 24.31 -1.08 10.84
C THR A 18 24.88 -2.08 11.84
N ASP A 19 26.03 -1.78 12.38
CA ASP A 19 26.65 -2.47 13.51
C ASP A 19 26.20 -1.88 14.86
N ALA A 20 25.45 -0.78 14.84
CA ALA A 20 24.80 -0.26 16.03
C ALA A 20 23.82 -1.30 16.61
N ALA A 21 23.86 -1.49 17.94
CA ALA A 21 23.03 -2.48 18.60
C ALA A 21 21.53 -2.11 18.47
N ILE A 22 20.79 -2.83 17.63
CA ILE A 22 19.35 -2.70 17.48
C ILE A 22 18.68 -3.79 18.35
N ASN A 23 17.92 -3.34 19.33
CA ASN A 23 17.26 -4.19 20.34
C ASN A 23 15.79 -3.82 20.51
N PRO A 24 14.96 -4.66 21.15
CA PRO A 24 13.55 -4.36 21.40
C PRO A 24 13.29 -3.01 22.06
N GLY A 25 14.26 -2.44 22.81
CA GLY A 25 14.10 -1.16 23.48
C GLY A 25 14.32 0.07 22.59
N ASN A 26 14.95 -0.07 21.41
CA ASN A 26 15.20 1.05 20.48
C ASN A 26 14.53 0.85 19.09
N SER A 27 13.77 -0.21 18.91
CA SER A 27 12.95 -0.41 17.72
C SER A 27 11.89 0.67 17.58
N GLY A 28 11.72 1.20 16.37
CA GLY A 28 10.88 2.37 16.11
C GLY A 28 11.57 3.70 16.38
N GLY A 29 12.74 3.70 17.06
CA GLY A 29 13.55 4.89 17.28
C GLY A 29 14.35 5.32 16.04
N ALA A 30 14.86 6.56 16.08
CA ALA A 30 15.66 7.11 15.00
C ALA A 30 17.07 6.49 14.94
N LEU A 31 17.54 6.16 13.74
CA LEU A 31 18.94 5.95 13.42
C LEU A 31 19.54 7.29 12.99
N LEU A 32 20.57 7.76 13.70
CA LEU A 32 21.20 9.04 13.45
C LEU A 32 22.55 8.87 12.73
N SER A 33 22.89 9.81 11.87
CA SER A 33 24.23 9.96 11.32
C SER A 33 25.17 10.57 12.36
N ALA A 34 26.47 10.58 12.08
CA ALA A 34 27.48 11.24 12.92
C ALA A 34 27.22 12.76 13.09
N ASN A 35 26.46 13.37 12.19
CA ASN A 35 26.08 14.78 12.23
C ASN A 35 24.76 15.04 13.01
N GLY A 36 24.13 13.99 13.55
CA GLY A 36 22.85 14.08 14.26
C GLY A 36 21.61 14.11 13.34
N GLU A 37 21.77 13.83 12.04
CA GLU A 37 20.64 13.76 11.11
C GLU A 37 19.94 12.40 11.19
N VAL A 38 18.61 12.38 11.10
CA VAL A 38 17.85 11.12 11.03
C VAL A 38 18.04 10.50 9.64
N ILE A 39 18.68 9.35 9.58
CA ILE A 39 18.94 8.59 8.34
C ILE A 39 18.04 7.37 8.19
N GLY A 40 17.41 6.91 9.28
CA GLY A 40 16.51 5.76 9.24
C GLY A 40 15.72 5.58 10.53
N ILE A 41 14.84 4.58 10.51
CA ILE A 41 14.05 4.11 11.66
C ILE A 41 14.49 2.70 12.01
N ASN A 42 14.90 2.47 13.25
CA ASN A 42 15.36 1.17 13.73
C ASN A 42 14.24 0.13 13.63
N SER A 43 14.56 -1.03 13.05
CA SER A 43 13.64 -2.15 12.95
C SER A 43 14.24 -3.37 13.62
N VAL A 44 13.60 -3.85 14.69
CA VAL A 44 13.98 -5.13 15.27
C VAL A 44 13.47 -6.23 14.35
N LYS A 45 14.39 -6.90 13.67
CA LYS A 45 14.11 -8.18 13.05
C LYS A 45 14.10 -9.25 14.15
N TYR A 46 13.14 -10.18 14.10
CA TYR A 46 13.29 -11.44 14.85
C TYR A 46 14.64 -12.05 14.49
N SER A 47 15.59 -11.92 15.40
CA SER A 47 16.92 -12.48 15.21
C SER A 47 16.80 -14.00 15.23
N ASP A 48 17.14 -14.62 14.13
CA ASP A 48 17.64 -15.98 14.20
C ASP A 48 18.89 -15.93 15.07
N THR A 49 18.93 -16.72 16.12
CA THR A 49 19.96 -16.70 17.19
C THR A 49 21.39 -16.99 16.70
N SER A 50 21.60 -17.02 15.39
CA SER A 50 22.88 -17.35 14.76
C SER A 50 23.68 -16.14 14.24
N VAL A 51 23.16 -14.91 14.29
CA VAL A 51 23.86 -13.73 13.78
C VAL A 51 23.74 -12.58 14.79
N GLU A 52 24.70 -12.48 15.70
CA GLU A 52 24.87 -11.33 16.59
C GLU A 52 25.56 -10.17 15.85
N GLY A 53 25.16 -8.93 16.12
CA GLY A 53 25.87 -7.72 15.73
C GLY A 53 25.44 -7.09 14.40
N ILE A 54 24.33 -7.49 13.80
CA ILE A 54 23.80 -6.82 12.60
C ILE A 54 22.40 -6.27 12.88
N GLY A 55 22.28 -4.94 12.86
CA GLY A 55 21.00 -4.23 12.94
C GLY A 55 20.51 -3.78 11.57
N TYR A 56 19.21 -3.55 11.44
CA TYR A 56 18.59 -3.01 10.23
C TYR A 56 17.73 -1.81 10.56
N ALA A 57 17.74 -0.81 9.69
CA ALA A 57 16.86 0.34 9.77
C ALA A 57 16.18 0.61 8.42
N ILE A 58 14.95 1.10 8.49
CA ILE A 58 14.22 1.57 7.31
C ILE A 58 14.77 2.93 6.92
N PRO A 59 15.27 3.15 5.69
CA PRO A 59 15.80 4.43 5.27
C PRO A 59 14.78 5.55 5.43
N ILE A 60 15.20 6.73 5.88
CA ILE A 60 14.29 7.86 6.11
C ILE A 60 13.58 8.33 4.83
N ASN A 61 14.24 8.25 3.68
CA ASN A 61 13.63 8.59 2.40
C ASN A 61 12.48 7.65 2.00
N THR A 62 12.46 6.42 2.52
CA THR A 62 11.34 5.48 2.37
C THR A 62 10.25 5.74 3.40
N ALA A 63 10.64 6.09 4.63
CA ALA A 63 9.70 6.32 5.72
C ALA A 63 9.06 7.73 5.70
N ALA A 64 9.78 8.75 5.25
CA ALA A 64 9.33 10.14 5.31
C ALA A 64 7.99 10.42 4.59
N PRO A 65 7.71 9.88 3.40
CA PRO A 65 6.41 10.05 2.78
C PRO A 65 5.26 9.49 3.62
N ILE A 66 5.47 8.29 4.20
CA ILE A 66 4.49 7.62 5.06
C ILE A 66 4.28 8.42 6.35
N ILE A 67 5.37 8.89 6.98
CA ILE A 67 5.32 9.72 8.18
C ILE A 67 4.56 11.02 7.89
N ASN A 68 4.83 11.66 6.76
CA ASN A 68 4.15 12.89 6.36
C ASN A 68 2.64 12.67 6.17
N ASP A 69 2.26 11.57 5.53
CA ASP A 69 0.86 11.18 5.40
C ASP A 69 0.19 10.98 6.78
N LEU A 70 0.86 10.28 7.69
CA LEU A 70 0.36 10.02 9.04
C LEU A 70 0.25 11.30 9.90
N ILE A 71 1.12 12.29 9.69
CA ILE A 71 1.09 13.57 10.41
C ILE A 71 0.03 14.51 9.83
N THR A 72 -0.17 14.48 8.51
CA THR A 72 -1.02 15.44 7.81
C THR A 72 -2.44 14.97 7.61
N LYS A 73 -2.67 13.65 7.59
CA LYS A 73 -3.99 13.05 7.42
C LYS A 73 -4.50 12.57 8.77
N GLU A 74 -5.42 13.32 9.37
CA GLU A 74 -6.18 12.82 10.52
C GLU A 74 -7.10 11.67 10.08
N LYS A 75 -7.13 10.59 10.87
CA LYS A 75 -8.08 9.50 10.65
C LYS A 75 -9.50 10.06 10.81
N VAL A 76 -10.33 9.84 9.82
CA VAL A 76 -11.71 10.32 9.81
C VAL A 76 -12.54 9.50 10.78
N ASP A 77 -13.44 10.14 11.53
CA ASP A 77 -14.40 9.45 12.37
C ASP A 77 -15.21 8.44 11.55
N GLU A 78 -15.51 7.28 12.14
CA GLU A 78 -16.22 6.19 11.45
C GLU A 78 -17.55 6.64 10.84
N SER A 79 -18.22 7.60 11.48
CA SER A 79 -19.47 8.21 11.00
C SER A 79 -19.31 9.01 9.70
N ASP A 80 -18.12 9.48 9.38
CA ASP A 80 -17.83 10.30 8.19
C ASP A 80 -16.88 9.59 7.20
N SER A 81 -16.51 8.35 7.50
CA SER A 81 -15.59 7.56 6.69
C SER A 81 -16.09 7.35 5.27
N ALA A 82 -15.16 7.46 4.34
CA ALA A 82 -15.40 7.23 2.93
C ALA A 82 -15.71 5.75 2.64
N TYR A 83 -16.54 5.54 1.63
CA TYR A 83 -16.91 4.22 1.15
C TYR A 83 -16.92 4.18 -0.39
N LEU A 84 -16.20 3.25 -0.95
CA LEU A 84 -16.14 3.05 -2.40
C LEU A 84 -17.28 2.16 -2.90
N GLY A 85 -17.61 1.11 -2.17
CA GLY A 85 -18.71 0.20 -2.48
C GLY A 85 -18.34 -0.93 -3.42
N ILE A 86 -17.20 -1.55 -3.18
CA ILE A 86 -16.77 -2.76 -3.88
C ILE A 86 -16.50 -3.92 -2.92
N THR A 87 -16.55 -5.12 -3.47
CA THR A 87 -15.92 -6.32 -2.89
C THR A 87 -14.81 -6.75 -3.83
N GLY A 88 -13.60 -6.90 -3.34
CA GLY A 88 -12.43 -7.23 -4.14
C GLY A 88 -11.71 -8.46 -3.66
N VAL A 89 -10.81 -8.96 -4.51
CA VAL A 89 -9.89 -10.05 -4.24
C VAL A 89 -8.49 -9.57 -4.62
N ASP A 90 -7.51 -9.87 -3.78
CA ASP A 90 -6.13 -9.47 -4.01
C ASP A 90 -5.53 -10.28 -5.16
N VAL A 91 -4.97 -9.57 -6.14
CA VAL A 91 -4.18 -10.12 -7.22
C VAL A 91 -2.72 -9.92 -6.88
N THR A 92 -2.13 -10.92 -6.21
CA THR A 92 -0.71 -10.89 -5.87
C THR A 92 0.17 -11.02 -7.12
N ASP A 93 1.44 -10.65 -7.02
CA ASP A 93 2.40 -10.76 -8.15
C ASP A 93 2.49 -12.19 -8.74
N ASP A 94 2.32 -13.22 -7.92
CA ASP A 94 2.35 -14.61 -8.38
C ASP A 94 1.08 -14.96 -9.16
N VAL A 95 -0.08 -14.49 -8.71
CA VAL A 95 -1.36 -14.63 -9.43
C VAL A 95 -1.31 -13.84 -10.74
N ALA A 96 -0.84 -12.60 -10.68
CA ALA A 96 -0.68 -11.70 -11.82
C ALA A 96 0.14 -12.36 -12.94
N LYS A 97 1.29 -12.95 -12.59
CA LYS A 97 2.15 -13.67 -13.56
C LYS A 97 1.49 -14.93 -14.11
N THR A 98 0.80 -15.70 -13.25
CA THR A 98 0.17 -16.96 -13.64
C THR A 98 -0.94 -16.75 -14.67
N TYR A 99 -1.73 -15.69 -14.51
CA TYR A 99 -2.90 -15.39 -15.33
C TYR A 99 -2.66 -14.26 -16.34
N ASN A 100 -1.43 -13.76 -16.46
CA ASN A 100 -1.04 -12.62 -17.32
C ASN A 100 -1.96 -11.42 -17.14
N MET A 101 -2.13 -10.98 -15.88
CA MET A 101 -2.98 -9.86 -15.49
C MET A 101 -2.21 -8.90 -14.57
N PRO A 102 -2.62 -7.63 -14.43
CA PRO A 102 -2.01 -6.69 -13.48
C PRO A 102 -2.16 -7.15 -12.02
N SER A 103 -1.19 -6.82 -11.17
CA SER A 103 -1.33 -6.94 -9.71
C SER A 103 -2.16 -5.78 -9.14
N GLY A 104 -2.91 -6.03 -8.08
CA GLY A 104 -3.79 -5.04 -7.45
C GLY A 104 -5.04 -5.68 -6.86
N VAL A 105 -6.14 -4.92 -6.80
CA VAL A 105 -7.43 -5.39 -6.29
C VAL A 105 -8.40 -5.68 -7.43
N TYR A 106 -8.66 -6.95 -7.68
CA TYR A 106 -9.70 -7.36 -8.63
C TYR A 106 -11.10 -7.10 -8.07
N VAL A 107 -11.89 -6.33 -8.76
CA VAL A 107 -13.29 -6.01 -8.39
C VAL A 107 -14.18 -7.22 -8.69
N ALA A 108 -14.51 -7.98 -7.66
CA ALA A 108 -15.40 -9.14 -7.77
C ALA A 108 -16.87 -8.73 -7.82
N GLN A 109 -17.24 -7.65 -7.11
CA GLN A 109 -18.59 -7.11 -7.08
C GLN A 109 -18.57 -5.60 -6.84
N VAL A 110 -19.53 -4.89 -7.43
CA VAL A 110 -19.84 -3.49 -7.17
C VAL A 110 -21.20 -3.40 -6.52
N THR A 111 -21.30 -2.65 -5.43
CA THR A 111 -22.57 -2.44 -4.71
C THR A 111 -23.45 -1.46 -5.48
N GLY A 112 -24.71 -1.79 -5.71
CA GLY A 112 -25.66 -0.92 -6.40
C GLY A 112 -25.85 0.42 -5.66
N GLY A 113 -25.85 1.53 -6.39
CA GLY A 113 -25.93 2.89 -5.86
C GLY A 113 -24.67 3.41 -5.19
N SER A 114 -23.58 2.63 -5.18
CA SER A 114 -22.30 3.04 -4.56
C SER A 114 -21.52 4.07 -5.41
N ALA A 115 -20.52 4.65 -4.78
CA ALA A 115 -19.56 5.56 -5.45
C ALA A 115 -18.87 4.89 -6.64
N ALA A 116 -18.47 3.62 -6.49
CA ALA A 116 -17.84 2.84 -7.54
C ALA A 116 -18.77 2.68 -8.75
N GLU A 117 -20.05 2.30 -8.53
CA GLU A 117 -21.01 2.16 -9.62
C GLU A 117 -21.27 3.49 -10.33
N GLN A 118 -21.49 4.57 -9.57
CA GLN A 118 -21.73 5.90 -10.13
C GLN A 118 -20.54 6.44 -10.95
N ALA A 119 -19.33 6.09 -10.54
CA ALA A 119 -18.11 6.44 -11.26
C ALA A 119 -17.83 5.55 -12.47
N GLY A 120 -18.53 4.42 -12.63
CA GLY A 120 -18.35 3.49 -13.74
C GLY A 120 -17.27 2.43 -13.53
N ILE A 121 -16.86 2.19 -12.29
CA ILE A 121 -16.07 1.00 -11.93
C ILE A 121 -16.98 -0.23 -12.08
N GLN A 122 -16.42 -1.30 -12.64
CA GLN A 122 -17.19 -2.49 -12.99
C GLN A 122 -16.54 -3.76 -12.42
N LYS A 123 -17.34 -4.80 -12.27
CA LYS A 123 -16.80 -6.14 -12.01
C LYS A 123 -15.82 -6.53 -13.11
N GLY A 124 -14.65 -7.00 -12.72
CA GLY A 124 -13.57 -7.38 -13.62
C GLY A 124 -12.47 -6.34 -13.77
N ASP A 125 -12.68 -5.12 -13.30
CA ASP A 125 -11.61 -4.13 -13.19
C ASP A 125 -10.59 -4.54 -12.14
N ILE A 126 -9.34 -4.12 -12.31
CA ILE A 126 -8.29 -4.28 -11.30
C ILE A 126 -7.86 -2.88 -10.85
N ILE A 127 -8.09 -2.55 -9.59
CA ILE A 127 -7.64 -1.29 -9.01
C ILE A 127 -6.15 -1.43 -8.69
N THR A 128 -5.35 -0.53 -9.27
CA THR A 128 -3.89 -0.51 -9.11
C THR A 128 -3.40 0.70 -8.32
N GLU A 129 -4.18 1.81 -8.31
CA GLU A 129 -3.82 3.03 -7.61
C GLU A 129 -5.06 3.75 -7.08
N PHE A 130 -4.95 4.38 -5.92
CA PHE A 130 -5.99 5.19 -5.30
C PHE A 130 -5.36 6.51 -4.83
N ASP A 131 -5.81 7.62 -5.40
CA ASP A 131 -5.34 8.98 -5.11
C ASP A 131 -3.79 9.11 -5.16
N GLY A 132 -3.17 8.57 -6.20
CA GLY A 132 -1.72 8.59 -6.41
C GLY A 132 -0.94 7.53 -5.61
N LYS A 133 -1.61 6.73 -4.78
CA LYS A 133 -0.99 5.67 -3.98
C LYS A 133 -1.22 4.30 -4.61
N GLN A 134 -0.16 3.55 -4.85
CA GLN A 134 -0.25 2.17 -5.34
C GLN A 134 -1.00 1.29 -4.34
N ILE A 135 -1.89 0.45 -4.85
CA ILE A 135 -2.75 -0.46 -4.08
C ILE A 135 -2.51 -1.90 -4.54
N GLY A 136 -2.00 -2.72 -3.63
CA GLY A 136 -1.74 -4.15 -3.88
C GLY A 136 -2.77 -5.08 -3.21
N SER A 137 -3.58 -4.58 -2.26
CA SER A 137 -4.55 -5.41 -1.52
C SER A 137 -5.79 -4.64 -1.09
N MET A 138 -6.87 -5.37 -0.78
CA MET A 138 -8.09 -4.80 -0.17
C MET A 138 -7.81 -4.17 1.19
N GLU A 139 -6.87 -4.73 1.95
CA GLU A 139 -6.44 -4.18 3.24
C GLU A 139 -5.79 -2.79 3.05
N GLU A 140 -4.87 -2.65 2.08
CA GLU A 140 -4.25 -1.36 1.76
C GLU A 140 -5.27 -0.33 1.26
N LEU A 141 -6.21 -0.73 0.41
CA LEU A 141 -7.28 0.13 -0.07
C LEU A 141 -8.16 0.61 1.09
N SER A 142 -8.59 -0.32 1.95
CA SER A 142 -9.43 0.01 3.11
C SER A 142 -8.71 0.93 4.08
N SER A 143 -7.46 0.62 4.44
CA SER A 143 -6.64 1.44 5.34
C SER A 143 -6.37 2.83 4.76
N THR A 144 -6.21 2.93 3.44
CA THR A 144 -6.04 4.24 2.77
C THR A 144 -7.32 5.05 2.86
N MET A 145 -8.49 4.44 2.65
CA MET A 145 -9.79 5.15 2.72
C MET A 145 -10.16 5.65 4.11
N GLU A 146 -9.58 5.09 5.19
CA GLU A 146 -9.81 5.58 6.56
C GLU A 146 -9.42 7.06 6.78
N TYR A 147 -8.63 7.62 5.90
CA TYR A 147 -8.18 9.02 5.93
C TYR A 147 -9.00 9.95 5.02
N TYR A 148 -10.06 9.43 4.39
CA TYR A 148 -10.90 10.21 3.47
C TYR A 148 -12.31 10.37 4.02
N LYS A 149 -12.88 11.55 3.85
CA LYS A 149 -14.27 11.84 4.19
C LYS A 149 -15.19 11.47 3.03
N ALA A 150 -16.40 11.03 3.36
CA ALA A 150 -17.46 10.91 2.38
C ALA A 150 -17.66 12.25 1.63
N GLY A 151 -17.87 12.18 0.33
CA GLY A 151 -17.96 13.35 -0.55
C GLY A 151 -16.61 13.83 -1.11
N THR A 152 -15.48 13.28 -0.67
CA THR A 152 -14.17 13.57 -1.28
C THR A 152 -14.10 12.96 -2.68
N THR A 153 -13.60 13.71 -3.65
CA THR A 153 -13.34 13.21 -5.00
C THR A 153 -11.86 12.85 -5.13
N VAL A 154 -11.59 11.63 -5.59
CA VAL A 154 -10.24 11.07 -5.77
C VAL A 154 -10.12 10.43 -7.14
N ASP A 155 -8.90 10.31 -7.64
CA ASP A 155 -8.61 9.57 -8.85
C ASP A 155 -8.25 8.12 -8.52
N VAL A 156 -8.92 7.18 -9.19
CA VAL A 156 -8.68 5.74 -9.07
C VAL A 156 -8.18 5.22 -10.40
N LYS A 157 -6.98 4.64 -10.43
CA LYS A 157 -6.49 3.93 -11.60
C LYS A 157 -6.96 2.50 -11.57
N ILE A 158 -7.49 2.09 -12.68
CA ILE A 158 -7.93 0.72 -12.92
C ILE A 158 -7.27 0.18 -14.18
N GLU A 159 -7.16 -1.13 -14.23
CA GLU A 159 -6.87 -1.90 -15.43
C GLU A 159 -8.13 -2.65 -15.84
N ARG A 160 -8.68 -2.33 -17.00
CA ARG A 160 -9.88 -2.95 -17.54
C ARG A 160 -9.53 -3.86 -18.72
N SER A 161 -9.97 -5.13 -18.65
CA SER A 161 -9.76 -6.04 -19.76
C SER A 161 -10.70 -5.72 -20.94
N THR A 162 -10.10 -5.47 -22.09
CA THR A 162 -10.81 -5.26 -23.36
C THR A 162 -10.22 -6.19 -24.39
N ASN A 163 -11.00 -7.13 -24.92
CA ASN A 163 -10.55 -8.14 -25.90
C ASN A 163 -9.36 -9.00 -25.43
N GLY A 164 -9.22 -9.23 -24.12
CA GLY A 164 -8.15 -10.02 -23.52
C GLY A 164 -6.87 -9.24 -23.21
N GLU A 165 -6.83 -7.94 -23.46
CA GLU A 165 -5.75 -7.05 -23.08
C GLU A 165 -6.20 -6.10 -21.99
N TYR A 166 -5.35 -5.83 -20.99
CA TYR A 166 -5.60 -4.87 -19.92
C TYR A 166 -5.19 -3.47 -20.38
N GLN A 167 -6.08 -2.50 -20.15
CA GLN A 167 -5.87 -1.10 -20.47
C GLN A 167 -6.05 -0.25 -19.23
N GLU A 168 -5.02 0.56 -18.91
CA GLU A 168 -5.07 1.51 -17.81
C GLU A 168 -6.10 2.62 -18.09
N GLN A 169 -6.91 2.91 -17.09
CA GLN A 169 -7.86 4.01 -17.10
C GLN A 169 -7.83 4.70 -15.74
N THR A 170 -7.90 6.03 -15.75
CA THR A 170 -8.09 6.81 -14.53
C THR A 170 -9.56 7.24 -14.44
N ILE A 171 -10.20 6.91 -13.34
CA ILE A 171 -11.59 7.23 -13.06
C ILE A 171 -11.66 8.16 -11.85
N SER A 172 -12.28 9.32 -12.01
CA SER A 172 -12.53 10.23 -10.90
C SER A 172 -13.77 9.77 -10.14
N VAL A 173 -13.63 9.49 -8.84
CA VAL A 173 -14.66 8.91 -7.98
C VAL A 173 -14.97 9.85 -6.83
N THR A 174 -16.22 10.25 -6.68
CA THR A 174 -16.69 10.92 -5.46
C THR A 174 -17.10 9.87 -4.44
N LEU A 175 -16.34 9.76 -3.37
CA LEU A 175 -16.51 8.72 -2.35
C LEU A 175 -17.84 8.87 -1.63
N GLY A 176 -18.55 7.77 -1.46
CA GLY A 176 -19.82 7.71 -0.73
C GLY A 176 -19.62 7.57 0.78
N LYS A 177 -20.73 7.47 1.49
CA LYS A 177 -20.78 7.13 2.91
C LYS A 177 -21.23 5.67 3.07
N LYS A 178 -20.62 4.96 3.99
CA LYS A 178 -21.08 3.61 4.37
C LYS A 178 -22.40 3.74 5.10
N ASN A 179 -23.46 3.16 4.55
CA ASN A 179 -24.78 3.07 5.19
C ASN A 179 -24.81 1.94 6.23
#